data_b66833ae24d8f2df824350f196cdf9f3
#
_entry.id   b66833ae24d8f2df824350f196cdf9f3
#
_cell.length_a   1.000
_cell.length_b   1.000
_cell.length_c   1.000
_cell.angle_alpha   90.00
_cell.angle_beta   90.00
_cell.angle_gamma   90.00
#
_symmetry.space_group_name_H-M   'P 1'
#
loop_
_entity.id
_entity.type
_entity.pdbx_description
1 polymer ?
#
loop_
_entity_poly.entity_id
_entity_poly.type
_entity_poly.pdbx_seq_one_letter_code
_entity_poly.pdbx_strand_id
1 'polypeptide(L)'
;MKKRSPKRSPKKTRKASKPASSLTSRHLALKRTVVRPSATKGELKYLHWGEVELETLNPLLQRQLIVGLNVMLTRVLLKKGCIVPLHSHVNEQLSYILEGALKFWIDGREIVVHAGEVLTIPPNMPHKAEALEDTIDLDIFNPPRADWINKTDSYLRK
;
A
#
# COMPACT_ATOMS: atom_id res chain seq x y z
N MET A 1 -1.12 -67.18 44.70
CA MET A 1 -1.71 -66.41 43.61
C MET A 1 -3.08 -65.96 43.99
N LYS A 2 -3.30 -64.70 44.37
CA LYS A 2 -4.63 -64.13 44.68
C LYS A 2 -4.77 -62.82 43.94
N LYS A 3 -5.70 -62.81 42.97
CA LYS A 3 -6.10 -61.63 42.18
C LYS A 3 -6.86 -60.65 43.08
N ARG A 4 -6.49 -59.38 43.12
CA ARG A 4 -7.26 -58.32 43.72
C ARG A 4 -7.86 -57.41 42.64
N SER A 5 -9.15 -57.29 42.64
CA SER A 5 -9.95 -56.38 41.81
C SER A 5 -9.82 -54.92 42.27
N PRO A 6 -9.86 -53.94 41.39
CA PRO A 6 -9.82 -52.53 41.79
C PRO A 6 -11.20 -51.99 42.17
N LYS A 7 -11.20 -51.13 43.20
CA LYS A 7 -12.38 -50.42 43.71
C LYS A 7 -12.80 -49.30 42.77
N ARG A 8 -14.11 -49.20 42.50
CA ARG A 8 -14.77 -48.12 41.81
C ARG A 8 -14.79 -46.86 42.69
N SER A 9 -14.38 -45.70 42.13
CA SER A 9 -14.57 -44.36 42.68
C SER A 9 -15.86 -43.74 42.17
N PRO A 10 -16.54 -42.84 42.94
CA PRO A 10 -17.88 -42.34 42.60
C PRO A 10 -17.85 -41.22 41.56
N LYS A 11 -18.84 -41.20 40.67
CA LYS A 11 -19.14 -40.20 39.68
C LYS A 11 -19.50 -38.87 40.35
N LYS A 12 -18.73 -37.80 40.13
CA LYS A 12 -19.14 -36.42 40.40
C LYS A 12 -19.99 -35.92 39.24
N THR A 13 -21.24 -35.59 39.53
CA THR A 13 -22.16 -34.92 38.62
C THR A 13 -21.67 -33.48 38.35
N ARG A 14 -21.33 -33.16 37.10
CA ARG A 14 -21.07 -31.81 36.67
C ARG A 14 -22.39 -31.09 36.38
N LYS A 15 -22.65 -30.01 37.11
CA LYS A 15 -23.69 -29.04 36.80
C LYS A 15 -23.40 -28.38 35.45
N ALA A 16 -24.40 -28.41 34.58
CA ALA A 16 -24.35 -27.70 33.30
C ALA A 16 -24.33 -26.18 33.53
N SER A 17 -23.29 -25.50 33.03
CA SER A 17 -23.24 -24.06 32.93
C SER A 17 -24.00 -23.59 31.68
N LYS A 18 -24.85 -22.59 31.86
CA LYS A 18 -25.60 -21.92 30.78
C LYS A 18 -24.65 -21.33 29.74
N PRO A 19 -25.00 -21.34 28.44
CA PRO A 19 -24.20 -20.67 27.43
C PRO A 19 -24.29 -19.14 27.59
N ALA A 20 -23.13 -18.50 27.57
CA ALA A 20 -23.00 -17.04 27.54
C ALA A 20 -23.63 -16.49 26.25
N SER A 21 -24.35 -15.40 26.41
CA SER A 21 -25.02 -14.66 25.35
C SER A 21 -24.04 -14.25 24.23
N SER A 22 -24.44 -14.54 22.99
CA SER A 22 -23.76 -14.09 21.78
C SER A 22 -23.67 -12.55 21.75
N LEU A 23 -22.46 -12.04 21.81
CA LEU A 23 -22.17 -10.67 21.42
C LEU A 23 -22.38 -10.56 19.89
N THR A 24 -23.55 -10.10 19.51
CA THR A 24 -23.83 -9.65 18.15
C THR A 24 -22.88 -8.49 17.81
N SER A 25 -21.84 -8.81 17.09
CA SER A 25 -20.96 -7.83 16.46
C SER A 25 -21.80 -7.01 15.48
N ARG A 26 -22.28 -5.84 15.93
CA ARG A 26 -22.83 -4.81 15.05
C ARG A 26 -21.67 -4.26 14.26
N HIS A 27 -21.40 -4.83 13.09
CA HIS A 27 -20.59 -4.17 12.06
C HIS A 27 -21.38 -2.92 11.64
N LEU A 28 -21.01 -1.77 12.23
CA LEU A 28 -21.38 -0.48 11.68
C LEU A 28 -20.75 -0.43 10.28
N ALA A 29 -21.59 -0.54 9.26
CA ALA A 29 -21.15 -0.27 7.89
C ALA A 29 -20.81 1.23 7.81
N LEU A 30 -19.56 1.57 8.08
CA LEU A 30 -19.00 2.89 7.80
C LEU A 30 -19.15 3.10 6.28
N LYS A 31 -19.95 4.10 5.90
CA LYS A 31 -20.03 4.56 4.52
C LYS A 31 -18.61 4.90 4.06
N ARG A 32 -18.09 4.11 3.12
CA ARG A 32 -16.78 4.35 2.50
C ARG A 32 -16.84 5.70 1.78
N THR A 33 -16.30 6.72 2.41
CA THR A 33 -16.11 8.02 1.77
C THR A 33 -14.80 7.95 0.99
N VAL A 34 -14.87 8.02 -0.33
CA VAL A 34 -13.66 8.12 -1.16
C VAL A 34 -12.99 9.46 -0.85
N VAL A 35 -11.82 9.39 -0.23
CA VAL A 35 -11.02 10.57 0.11
C VAL A 35 -10.13 10.91 -1.08
N ARG A 36 -10.37 12.08 -1.69
CA ARG A 36 -9.48 12.65 -2.70
C ARG A 36 -8.26 13.27 -2.02
N PRO A 37 -7.07 13.13 -2.62
CA PRO A 37 -5.88 13.75 -2.06
C PRO A 37 -6.04 15.28 -2.06
N SER A 38 -6.14 15.87 -0.88
CA SER A 38 -6.12 17.30 -0.72
C SER A 38 -4.99 17.65 0.25
N ALA A 39 -4.17 18.62 -0.15
CA ALA A 39 -3.12 19.15 0.72
C ALA A 39 -3.74 20.07 1.79
N THR A 40 -4.48 19.50 2.73
CA THR A 40 -5.00 20.29 3.86
C THR A 40 -3.91 20.42 4.91
N LYS A 41 -3.36 21.61 5.02
CA LYS A 41 -2.24 21.94 5.90
C LYS A 41 -2.60 21.64 7.36
N GLY A 42 -1.84 20.74 8.01
CA GLY A 42 -1.98 20.46 9.44
C GLY A 42 -3.18 19.61 9.87
N GLU A 43 -3.86 18.92 8.95
CA GLU A 43 -4.98 18.03 9.29
C GLU A 43 -4.49 16.64 9.66
N LEU A 44 -4.97 16.10 10.80
CA LEU A 44 -4.79 14.70 11.14
C LEU A 44 -5.71 13.83 10.29
N LYS A 45 -5.14 12.85 9.56
CA LYS A 45 -5.87 11.90 8.74
C LYS A 45 -5.53 10.47 9.13
N TYR A 46 -6.55 9.65 9.23
CA TYR A 46 -6.43 8.20 9.32
C TYR A 46 -7.15 7.59 8.10
N LEU A 47 -6.40 6.91 7.25
CA LEU A 47 -6.87 6.47 5.94
C LEU A 47 -6.56 4.99 5.72
N HIS A 48 -7.48 4.30 5.09
CA HIS A 48 -7.27 2.96 4.53
C HIS A 48 -7.18 3.07 3.01
N TRP A 49 -6.27 2.32 2.36
CA TRP A 49 -6.10 2.38 0.90
C TRP A 49 -7.40 2.18 0.10
N GLY A 50 -8.34 1.38 0.62
CA GLY A 50 -9.65 1.20 -0.02
C GLY A 50 -10.56 2.45 -0.01
N GLU A 51 -10.18 3.50 0.72
CA GLU A 51 -10.89 4.79 0.82
C GLU A 51 -10.22 5.87 -0.01
N VAL A 52 -8.99 5.62 -0.49
CA VAL A 52 -8.25 6.55 -1.34
C VAL A 52 -8.64 6.32 -2.79
N GLU A 53 -8.93 7.41 -3.53
CA GLU A 53 -9.27 7.35 -4.95
C GLU A 53 -8.21 6.59 -5.74
N LEU A 54 -8.60 5.53 -6.44
CA LEU A 54 -7.74 4.82 -7.39
C LEU A 54 -7.88 5.50 -8.75
N GLU A 55 -6.84 6.21 -9.17
CA GLU A 55 -6.76 6.87 -10.47
C GLU A 55 -6.15 5.94 -11.52
N THR A 56 -6.86 5.72 -12.62
CA THR A 56 -6.32 5.00 -13.78
C THR A 56 -5.70 6.02 -14.76
N LEU A 57 -4.40 5.91 -14.98
CA LEU A 57 -3.64 6.79 -15.86
C LEU A 57 -3.59 6.27 -17.29
N ASN A 58 -3.39 4.95 -17.41
CA ASN A 58 -3.45 4.20 -18.67
C ASN A 58 -3.76 2.72 -18.37
N PRO A 59 -3.91 1.82 -19.36
CA PRO A 59 -4.27 0.42 -19.12
C PRO A 59 -3.29 -0.37 -18.23
N LEU A 60 -2.05 0.08 -18.12
CA LEU A 60 -0.99 -0.61 -17.36
C LEU A 60 -0.62 0.13 -16.07
N LEU A 61 -1.18 1.32 -15.80
CA LEU A 61 -0.75 2.18 -14.72
C LEU A 61 -1.91 2.78 -13.95
N GLN A 62 -1.95 2.49 -12.65
CA GLN A 62 -2.88 3.10 -11.70
C GLN A 62 -2.12 3.65 -10.51
N ARG A 63 -2.72 4.61 -9.79
CA ARG A 63 -2.13 5.15 -8.57
C ARG A 63 -3.17 5.61 -7.56
N GLN A 64 -2.73 5.70 -6.32
CA GLN A 64 -3.45 6.30 -5.20
C GLN A 64 -2.53 7.32 -4.52
N LEU A 65 -3.06 8.48 -4.15
CA LEU A 65 -2.29 9.58 -3.57
C LEU A 65 -2.77 9.92 -2.17
N ILE A 66 -1.85 10.00 -1.20
CA ILE A 66 -2.08 10.53 0.14
C ILE A 66 -1.14 11.73 0.30
N VAL A 67 -1.74 12.92 0.40
CA VAL A 67 -0.99 14.18 0.47
C VAL A 67 -0.96 14.67 1.91
N GLY A 68 0.25 14.73 2.48
CA GLY A 68 0.55 15.36 3.77
C GLY A 68 0.95 16.83 3.61
N LEU A 69 1.48 17.44 4.67
CA LEU A 69 1.92 18.83 4.65
C LEU A 69 3.17 19.02 3.78
N ASN A 70 4.19 18.19 4.00
CA ASN A 70 5.49 18.33 3.36
C ASN A 70 5.88 17.07 2.56
N VAL A 71 5.10 16.00 2.67
CA VAL A 71 5.35 14.74 2.01
C VAL A 71 4.09 14.25 1.30
N MET A 72 4.27 13.49 0.24
CA MET A 72 3.22 12.74 -0.43
C MET A 72 3.61 11.28 -0.44
N LEU A 73 2.70 10.41 0.00
CA LEU A 73 2.82 8.96 -0.14
C LEU A 73 1.92 8.53 -1.29
N THR A 74 2.49 7.78 -2.22
CA THR A 74 1.72 7.23 -3.35
C THR A 74 1.84 5.72 -3.39
N ARG A 75 0.77 5.08 -3.78
CA ARG A 75 0.77 3.67 -4.13
C ARG A 75 0.57 3.56 -5.63
N VAL A 76 1.59 3.13 -6.34
CA VAL A 76 1.60 2.98 -7.79
C VAL A 76 1.47 1.50 -8.12
N LEU A 77 0.48 1.16 -8.95
CA LEU A 77 0.22 -0.19 -9.42
C LEU A 77 0.59 -0.26 -10.89
N LEU A 78 1.63 -1.02 -11.19
CA LEU A 78 2.15 -1.18 -12.55
C LEU A 78 1.95 -2.63 -13.01
N LYS A 79 1.36 -2.80 -14.16
CA LYS A 79 1.34 -4.10 -14.83
C LYS A 79 2.68 -4.37 -15.49
N LYS A 80 3.07 -5.63 -15.60
CA LYS A 80 4.26 -6.05 -16.33
C LYS A 80 4.35 -5.38 -17.70
N GLY A 81 5.52 -4.83 -18.01
CA GLY A 81 5.79 -4.09 -19.24
C GLY A 81 5.33 -2.63 -19.21
N CYS A 82 4.75 -2.15 -18.11
CA CYS A 82 4.44 -0.73 -17.95
C CYS A 82 5.72 0.10 -17.97
N ILE A 83 5.76 1.12 -18.82
CA ILE A 83 6.87 2.06 -18.92
C ILE A 83 6.47 3.39 -18.29
N VAL A 84 7.24 3.82 -17.31
CA VAL A 84 7.27 5.22 -16.85
C VAL A 84 8.29 5.94 -17.70
N PRO A 85 7.90 6.87 -18.60
CA PRO A 85 8.83 7.53 -19.53
C PRO A 85 9.92 8.32 -18.81
N LEU A 86 11.01 8.61 -19.53
CA LEU A 86 12.08 9.46 -19.02
C LEU A 86 11.52 10.82 -18.60
N HIS A 87 11.73 11.17 -17.34
CA HIS A 87 11.30 12.43 -16.76
C HIS A 87 12.23 12.83 -15.60
N SER A 88 12.02 14.04 -15.11
CA SER A 88 12.65 14.53 -13.88
C SER A 88 11.66 15.45 -13.16
N HIS A 89 11.88 15.67 -11.88
CA HIS A 89 11.05 16.54 -11.04
C HIS A 89 11.87 17.12 -9.90
N VAL A 90 11.39 18.23 -9.33
CA VAL A 90 12.07 18.95 -8.24
C VAL A 90 11.98 18.26 -6.88
N ASN A 91 11.21 17.20 -6.79
CA ASN A 91 10.96 16.45 -5.56
C ASN A 91 12.05 15.41 -5.35
N GLU A 92 12.51 15.23 -4.11
CA GLU A 92 13.16 14.00 -3.69
C GLU A 92 12.15 12.86 -3.72
N GLN A 93 12.58 11.67 -4.14
CA GLN A 93 11.75 10.47 -4.21
C GLN A 93 12.44 9.30 -3.53
N LEU A 94 11.66 8.55 -2.76
CA LEU A 94 12.01 7.20 -2.32
C LEU A 94 11.01 6.24 -2.92
N SER A 95 11.48 5.30 -3.75
CA SER A 95 10.68 4.20 -4.29
C SER A 95 10.92 2.95 -3.46
N TYR A 96 9.89 2.45 -2.78
CA TYR A 96 9.92 1.20 -2.01
C TYR A 96 9.03 0.17 -2.69
N ILE A 97 9.64 -0.88 -3.22
CA ILE A 97 8.89 -1.94 -3.90
C ILE A 97 8.26 -2.87 -2.87
N LEU A 98 6.92 -2.91 -2.83
CA LEU A 98 6.17 -3.84 -1.99
C LEU A 98 6.05 -5.22 -2.62
N GLU A 99 5.78 -5.26 -3.93
CA GLU A 99 5.57 -6.48 -4.71
C GLU A 99 6.16 -6.29 -6.11
N GLY A 100 6.72 -7.36 -6.68
CA GLY A 100 7.27 -7.35 -8.04
C GLY A 100 8.67 -6.75 -8.13
N ALA A 101 8.99 -6.13 -9.29
CA ALA A 101 10.28 -5.54 -9.56
C ALA A 101 10.20 -4.40 -10.59
N LEU A 102 10.87 -3.29 -10.33
CA LEU A 102 11.07 -2.19 -11.26
C LEU A 102 12.52 -2.11 -11.71
N LYS A 103 12.72 -1.94 -13.00
CA LYS A 103 14.02 -1.58 -13.57
C LYS A 103 14.06 -0.09 -13.86
N PHE A 104 15.06 0.60 -13.30
CA PHE A 104 15.32 2.01 -13.51
C PHE A 104 16.51 2.21 -14.44
N TRP A 105 16.41 3.20 -15.34
CA TRP A 105 17.52 3.81 -16.04
C TRP A 105 17.75 5.20 -15.44
N ILE A 106 18.82 5.34 -14.70
CA ILE A 106 19.10 6.52 -13.87
C ILE A 106 20.62 6.70 -13.74
N ASP A 107 21.10 7.94 -13.87
CA ASP A 107 22.52 8.29 -13.71
C ASP A 107 23.46 7.39 -14.55
N GLY A 108 23.06 7.09 -15.79
CA GLY A 108 23.83 6.23 -16.70
C GLY A 108 23.88 4.74 -16.31
N ARG A 109 23.07 4.31 -15.36
CA ARG A 109 23.01 2.93 -14.83
C ARG A 109 21.64 2.29 -15.09
N GLU A 110 21.65 0.97 -15.14
CA GLU A 110 20.45 0.16 -14.99
C GLU A 110 20.43 -0.41 -13.56
N ILE A 111 19.38 -0.14 -12.81
CA ILE A 111 19.18 -0.64 -11.45
C ILE A 111 17.85 -1.37 -11.40
N VAL A 112 17.86 -2.63 -11.00
CA VAL A 112 16.64 -3.39 -10.71
C VAL A 112 16.40 -3.34 -9.21
N VAL A 113 15.20 -2.89 -8.82
CA VAL A 113 14.75 -2.81 -7.44
C VAL A 113 13.65 -3.84 -7.24
N HIS A 114 13.90 -4.80 -6.37
CA HIS A 114 12.96 -5.90 -6.07
C HIS A 114 12.11 -5.61 -4.84
N ALA A 115 11.08 -6.44 -4.63
CA ALA A 115 10.26 -6.38 -3.43
C ALA A 115 11.12 -6.38 -2.15
N GLY A 116 10.85 -5.44 -1.24
CA GLY A 116 11.59 -5.20 -0.01
C GLY A 116 12.78 -4.23 -0.15
N GLU A 117 13.09 -3.77 -1.36
CA GLU A 117 14.21 -2.85 -1.63
C GLU A 117 13.73 -1.41 -1.84
N VAL A 118 14.64 -0.46 -1.63
CA VAL A 118 14.39 0.98 -1.77
C VAL A 118 15.42 1.61 -2.69
N LEU A 119 14.96 2.46 -3.61
CA LEU A 119 15.78 3.36 -4.40
C LEU A 119 15.51 4.81 -3.97
N THR A 120 16.57 5.55 -3.64
CA THR A 120 16.48 7.00 -3.37
C THR A 120 16.88 7.78 -4.61
N ILE A 121 16.03 8.69 -5.07
CA ILE A 121 16.21 9.51 -6.27
C ILE A 121 16.29 10.98 -5.84
N PRO A 122 17.45 11.63 -6.01
CA PRO A 122 17.61 13.05 -5.71
C PRO A 122 16.75 13.94 -6.60
N PRO A 123 16.43 15.18 -6.14
CA PRO A 123 15.73 16.16 -6.95
C PRO A 123 16.37 16.40 -8.31
N ASN A 124 15.54 16.55 -9.34
CA ASN A 124 15.93 16.85 -10.73
C ASN A 124 16.78 15.76 -11.42
N MET A 125 16.92 14.58 -10.84
CA MET A 125 17.64 13.47 -11.48
C MET A 125 16.76 12.83 -12.55
N PRO A 126 17.16 12.83 -13.83
CA PRO A 126 16.41 12.18 -14.90
C PRO A 126 16.36 10.66 -14.69
N HIS A 127 15.17 10.09 -14.79
CA HIS A 127 14.98 8.66 -14.63
C HIS A 127 13.81 8.14 -15.47
N LYS A 128 13.90 6.87 -15.85
CA LYS A 128 12.88 6.07 -16.52
C LYS A 128 12.71 4.79 -15.75
N ALA A 129 11.53 4.22 -15.73
CA ALA A 129 11.31 2.90 -15.12
C ALA A 129 10.49 1.96 -16.03
N GLU A 130 10.65 0.67 -15.82
CA GLU A 130 9.88 -0.40 -16.44
C GLU A 130 9.52 -1.46 -15.41
N ALA A 131 8.26 -1.86 -15.37
CA ALA A 131 7.80 -2.96 -14.54
C ALA A 131 8.18 -4.31 -15.18
N LEU A 132 9.07 -5.04 -14.53
CA LEU A 132 9.49 -6.38 -14.98
C LEU A 132 8.45 -7.45 -14.66
N GLU A 133 7.62 -7.17 -13.65
CA GLU A 133 6.50 -7.98 -13.18
C GLU A 133 5.32 -7.05 -12.85
N ASP A 134 4.15 -7.60 -12.51
CA ASP A 134 3.10 -6.82 -11.86
C ASP A 134 3.66 -6.29 -10.53
N THR A 135 3.71 -4.98 -10.38
CA THR A 135 4.46 -4.33 -9.31
C THR A 135 3.58 -3.39 -8.51
N ILE A 136 3.78 -3.39 -7.19
CA ILE A 136 3.27 -2.37 -6.27
C ILE A 136 4.45 -1.60 -5.72
N ASP A 137 4.54 -0.33 -6.10
CA ASP A 137 5.55 0.62 -5.63
C ASP A 137 4.93 1.64 -4.68
N LEU A 138 5.59 1.89 -3.56
CA LEU A 138 5.28 3.00 -2.67
C LEU A 138 6.31 4.10 -2.89
N ASP A 139 5.91 5.15 -3.59
CA ASP A 139 6.71 6.35 -3.72
C ASP A 139 6.43 7.35 -2.61
N ILE A 140 7.48 7.87 -2.01
CA ILE A 140 7.43 8.98 -1.07
C ILE A 140 8.12 10.17 -1.71
N PHE A 141 7.40 11.30 -1.81
CA PHE A 141 7.92 12.55 -2.38
C PHE A 141 7.99 13.67 -1.36
N ASN A 142 9.06 14.45 -1.40
CA ASN A 142 9.23 15.68 -0.67
C ASN A 142 9.79 16.80 -1.61
N PRO A 143 9.08 17.95 -1.74
CA PRO A 143 7.71 18.21 -1.37
C PRO A 143 6.68 17.37 -2.15
N PRO A 144 5.37 17.46 -1.87
CA PRO A 144 4.34 16.80 -2.68
C PRO A 144 4.43 17.17 -4.16
N ARG A 145 4.19 16.20 -5.05
CA ARG A 145 4.17 16.36 -6.51
C ARG A 145 2.97 17.23 -6.95
N ALA A 146 3.22 18.51 -7.20
CA ALA A 146 2.18 19.44 -7.63
C ALA A 146 1.57 19.06 -8.99
N ASP A 147 2.36 18.53 -9.92
CA ASP A 147 1.90 18.06 -11.22
C ASP A 147 0.93 16.88 -11.11
N TRP A 148 1.15 15.96 -10.15
CA TRP A 148 0.25 14.84 -9.90
C TRP A 148 -1.06 15.30 -9.22
N ILE A 149 -0.96 16.22 -8.26
CA ILE A 149 -2.14 16.80 -7.58
C ILE A 149 -3.02 17.55 -8.58
N ASN A 150 -2.40 18.32 -9.48
CA ASN A 150 -3.09 19.14 -10.48
C ASN A 150 -3.44 18.37 -11.75
N LYS A 151 -3.07 17.08 -11.85
CA LYS A 151 -3.30 16.22 -13.03
C LYS A 151 -2.70 16.78 -14.32
N THR A 152 -1.53 17.43 -14.22
CA THR A 152 -0.77 17.99 -15.35
C THR A 152 0.36 17.06 -15.85
N ASP A 153 0.45 15.87 -15.29
CA ASP A 153 1.42 14.79 -15.58
C ASP A 153 1.07 14.02 -16.86
N SER A 154 0.91 14.71 -17.97
CA SER A 154 0.46 14.14 -19.26
C SER A 154 1.34 13.01 -19.81
N TYR A 155 2.61 12.95 -19.40
CA TYR A 155 3.54 11.90 -19.82
C TYR A 155 3.15 10.49 -19.32
N LEU A 156 2.35 10.38 -18.24
CA LEU A 156 1.84 9.11 -17.71
C LEU A 156 0.47 8.71 -18.30
N ARG A 157 -0.19 9.61 -19.05
CA ARG A 157 -1.59 9.48 -19.48
C ARG A 157 -1.73 9.14 -20.98
N LYS A 158 -0.83 8.30 -21.50
CA LYS A 158 -0.81 7.94 -22.93
C LYS A 158 -1.16 6.48 -23.13
#